data_39d8c1230fdb53ed1abec8ec7f4d95fc
#
_entry.id   39d8c1230fdb53ed1abec8ec7f4d95fc
#
_cell.length_a   1.000
_cell.length_b   1.000
_cell.length_c   1.000
_cell.angle_alpha   90.00
_cell.angle_beta   90.00
_cell.angle_gamma   90.00
#
_symmetry.space_group_name_H-M   'P 1'
#
loop_
_entity.id
_entity.type
_entity.pdbx_description
1 polymer ?
#
loop_
_entity_poly.entity_id
_entity_poly.type
_entity_poly.pdbx_seq_one_letter_code
_entity_poly.pdbx_strand_id
1 'polypeptide(L)'
;MYANLVSPILDICDTPVVLVGHSFGGRVAVHLAEQRPAAIGGLVLTGVPLLHRAHRRGRPALRYRFGRLMHKWGLVNDHVLEGLRDKYGSADYRAASGLMRDILVTVVNESYEKQLRSISAPVDLVWGDGDGAAPPEIATRAEALLSDARLTLLGGIDHFVPTSAPTALREAIDRRLNALS
;
A
#
# COMPACT_ATOMS: atom_id res chain seq x y z
N MET A 1 2.11 -10.98 -8.48
CA MET A 1 1.34 -12.21 -8.24
C MET A 1 -0.16 -11.96 -8.09
N TYR A 2 -0.63 -11.18 -7.11
CA TYR A 2 -2.07 -10.89 -6.94
C TYR A 2 -2.69 -10.11 -8.11
N ALA A 3 -1.98 -9.15 -8.69
CA ALA A 3 -2.43 -8.44 -9.88
C ALA A 3 -2.78 -9.40 -11.04
N ASN A 4 -1.98 -10.45 -11.24
CA ASN A 4 -2.24 -11.43 -12.29
C ASN A 4 -3.52 -12.26 -12.06
N LEU A 5 -3.95 -12.43 -10.79
CA LEU A 5 -5.21 -13.13 -10.47
C LEU A 5 -6.43 -12.24 -10.76
N VAL A 6 -6.28 -10.93 -10.63
CA VAL A 6 -7.37 -9.95 -10.84
C VAL A 6 -7.40 -9.44 -12.28
N SER A 7 -6.24 -9.42 -12.97
CA SER A 7 -6.10 -8.90 -14.34
C SER A 7 -7.16 -9.40 -15.34
N PRO A 8 -7.60 -10.68 -15.33
CA PRO A 8 -8.63 -11.16 -16.26
C PRO A 8 -9.98 -10.43 -16.15
N ILE A 9 -10.27 -9.80 -15.00
CA ILE A 9 -11.50 -9.01 -14.84
C ILE A 9 -11.51 -7.80 -15.81
N LEU A 10 -10.34 -7.26 -16.13
CA LEU A 10 -10.21 -6.15 -17.05
C LEU A 10 -10.55 -6.54 -18.50
N ASP A 11 -10.46 -7.83 -18.85
CA ASP A 11 -10.73 -8.32 -20.20
C ASP A 11 -12.23 -8.41 -20.51
N ILE A 12 -13.09 -8.36 -19.49
CA ILE A 12 -14.56 -8.34 -19.66
C ILE A 12 -15.13 -6.91 -19.62
N CYS A 13 -14.29 -5.89 -19.51
CA CYS A 13 -14.70 -4.49 -19.51
C CYS A 13 -14.48 -3.90 -20.91
N ASP A 14 -15.53 -3.35 -21.53
CA ASP A 14 -15.48 -2.76 -22.87
C ASP A 14 -14.83 -1.37 -22.90
N THR A 15 -14.69 -0.74 -21.73
CA THR A 15 -14.12 0.62 -21.57
C THR A 15 -13.07 0.63 -20.46
N PRO A 16 -12.16 1.61 -20.45
CA PRO A 16 -11.21 1.79 -19.34
C PRO A 16 -11.96 1.94 -18.01
N VAL A 17 -11.43 1.33 -16.97
CA VAL A 17 -12.04 1.28 -15.63
C VAL A 17 -11.37 2.23 -14.65
N VAL A 18 -12.10 2.65 -13.62
CA VAL A 18 -11.54 3.29 -12.42
C VAL A 18 -11.26 2.22 -11.37
N LEU A 19 -9.99 2.08 -10.97
CA LEU A 19 -9.60 1.18 -9.88
C LEU A 19 -9.63 1.92 -8.55
N VAL A 20 -10.33 1.35 -7.57
CA VAL A 20 -10.34 1.84 -6.19
C VAL A 20 -9.56 0.86 -5.32
N GLY A 21 -8.51 1.33 -4.67
CA GLY A 21 -7.65 0.49 -3.85
C GLY A 21 -7.41 1.05 -2.45
N HIS A 22 -7.77 0.25 -1.43
CA HIS A 22 -7.44 0.55 -0.04
C HIS A 22 -6.33 -0.38 0.45
N SER A 23 -5.34 0.21 1.15
CA SER A 23 -4.26 -0.54 1.81
C SER A 23 -3.60 -1.55 0.86
N PHE A 24 -3.64 -2.85 1.15
CA PHE A 24 -3.10 -3.90 0.26
C PHE A 24 -3.75 -3.89 -1.13
N GLY A 25 -5.07 -3.66 -1.23
CA GLY A 25 -5.78 -3.57 -2.51
C GLY A 25 -5.24 -2.45 -3.42
N GLY A 26 -4.77 -1.35 -2.84
CA GLY A 26 -4.13 -0.28 -3.60
C GLY A 26 -2.80 -0.68 -4.24
N ARG A 27 -2.04 -1.58 -3.62
CA ARG A 27 -0.82 -2.14 -4.24
C ARG A 27 -1.16 -3.00 -5.45
N VAL A 28 -2.23 -3.78 -5.37
CA VAL A 28 -2.74 -4.56 -6.51
C VAL A 28 -3.16 -3.62 -7.64
N ALA A 29 -3.88 -2.53 -7.32
CA ALA A 29 -4.31 -1.53 -8.30
C ALA A 29 -3.12 -0.85 -8.99
N VAL A 30 -2.06 -0.50 -8.26
CA VAL A 30 -0.82 0.07 -8.83
C VAL A 30 -0.14 -0.90 -9.80
N HIS A 31 -0.05 -2.18 -9.46
CA HIS A 31 0.49 -3.18 -10.39
C HIS A 31 -0.38 -3.38 -11.63
N LEU A 32 -1.71 -3.38 -11.48
CA LEU A 32 -2.62 -3.48 -12.62
C LEU A 32 -2.46 -2.28 -13.56
N ALA A 33 -2.34 -1.07 -13.01
CA ALA A 33 -2.13 0.14 -13.80
C ALA A 33 -0.78 0.14 -14.55
N GLU A 34 0.28 -0.41 -13.93
CA GLU A 34 1.57 -0.62 -14.61
C GLU A 34 1.47 -1.66 -15.74
N GLN A 35 0.78 -2.80 -15.49
CA GLN A 35 0.72 -3.92 -16.43
C GLN A 35 -0.27 -3.70 -17.57
N ARG A 36 -1.36 -3.00 -17.32
CA ARG A 36 -2.50 -2.83 -18.23
C ARG A 36 -2.91 -1.36 -18.37
N PRO A 37 -1.99 -0.44 -18.71
CA PRO A 37 -2.26 1.01 -18.70
C PRO A 37 -3.44 1.42 -19.59
N ALA A 38 -3.66 0.76 -20.71
CA ALA A 38 -4.77 1.07 -21.62
C ALA A 38 -6.15 0.70 -21.05
N ALA A 39 -6.22 -0.23 -20.10
CA ALA A 39 -7.47 -0.65 -19.48
C ALA A 39 -7.84 0.21 -18.24
N ILE A 40 -6.94 1.11 -17.80
CA ILE A 40 -7.13 1.89 -16.59
C ILE A 40 -7.33 3.36 -16.93
N GLY A 41 -8.53 3.85 -16.70
CA GLY A 41 -8.89 5.25 -16.93
C GLY A 41 -8.66 6.16 -15.71
N GLY A 42 -8.47 5.58 -14.53
CA GLY A 42 -8.17 6.33 -13.31
C GLY A 42 -7.95 5.43 -12.10
N LEU A 43 -7.26 5.98 -11.08
CA LEU A 43 -7.08 5.31 -9.79
C LEU A 43 -7.59 6.17 -8.66
N VAL A 44 -8.17 5.53 -7.64
CA VAL A 44 -8.44 6.14 -6.34
C VAL A 44 -7.77 5.27 -5.28
N LEU A 45 -6.76 5.81 -4.60
CA LEU A 45 -5.95 5.09 -3.63
C LEU A 45 -6.10 5.68 -2.24
N THR A 46 -6.27 4.83 -1.22
CA THR A 46 -6.41 5.26 0.17
C THR A 46 -5.66 4.34 1.13
N GLY A 47 -4.89 4.91 2.05
CA GLY A 47 -4.14 4.18 3.07
C GLY A 47 -3.14 3.16 2.50
N VAL A 48 -2.59 3.37 1.31
CA VAL A 48 -1.70 2.41 0.64
C VAL A 48 -0.25 2.64 1.05
N PRO A 49 0.45 1.65 1.63
CA PRO A 49 1.88 1.78 1.94
C PRO A 49 2.71 1.67 0.64
N LEU A 50 2.71 2.73 -0.17
CA LEU A 50 3.33 2.78 -1.51
C LEU A 50 4.85 2.91 -1.48
N LEU A 51 5.39 3.51 -0.42
CA LEU A 51 6.81 3.85 -0.32
C LEU A 51 7.33 3.48 1.06
N HIS A 52 8.62 3.21 1.14
CA HIS A 52 9.25 3.08 2.46
C HIS A 52 9.10 4.37 3.26
N ARG A 53 8.80 4.26 4.54
CA ARG A 53 8.77 5.41 5.46
C ARG A 53 10.12 6.13 5.42
N ALA A 54 10.10 7.46 5.24
CA ALA A 54 11.31 8.28 5.21
C ALA A 54 12.07 8.21 6.54
N HIS A 55 11.34 8.15 7.66
CA HIS A 55 11.89 7.92 8.99
C HIS A 55 11.38 6.57 9.50
N ARG A 56 12.25 5.58 9.62
CA ARG A 56 11.95 4.40 10.45
C ARG A 56 11.65 4.90 11.86
N ARG A 57 10.40 4.81 12.30
CA ARG A 57 10.06 5.02 13.71
C ARG A 57 10.86 4.02 14.55
N GLY A 58 11.92 4.53 15.20
CA GLY A 58 12.82 3.75 16.04
C GLY A 58 13.73 2.80 15.25
N ARG A 59 15.00 2.79 15.58
CA ARG A 59 15.87 1.68 15.19
C ARG A 59 15.25 0.40 15.74
N PRO A 60 15.13 -0.68 14.94
CA PRO A 60 14.69 -1.97 15.47
C PRO A 60 15.48 -2.23 16.76
N ALA A 61 14.79 -2.68 17.81
CA ALA A 61 15.43 -2.87 19.12
C ALA A 61 16.78 -3.57 18.93
N LEU A 62 17.83 -3.08 19.58
CA LEU A 62 19.19 -3.60 19.42
C LEU A 62 19.22 -5.13 19.57
N ARG A 63 18.37 -5.67 20.46
CA ARG A 63 18.18 -7.12 20.66
C ARG A 63 17.63 -7.83 19.40
N TYR A 64 16.72 -7.22 18.66
CA TYR A 64 16.20 -7.79 17.40
C TYR A 64 17.27 -7.76 16.29
N ARG A 65 18.02 -6.68 16.18
CA ARG A 65 19.16 -6.58 15.24
C ARG A 65 20.23 -7.60 15.55
N PHE A 66 20.55 -7.77 16.84
CA PHE A 66 21.52 -8.75 17.30
C PHE A 66 21.02 -10.17 17.06
N GLY A 67 19.76 -10.48 17.37
CA GLY A 67 19.14 -11.79 17.08
C GLY A 67 19.18 -12.15 15.59
N ARG A 68 18.89 -11.19 14.69
CA ARG A 68 19.04 -11.38 13.24
C ARG A 68 20.46 -11.67 12.79
N LEU A 69 21.43 -10.99 13.39
CA LEU A 69 22.86 -11.19 13.08
C LEU A 69 23.30 -12.59 13.53
N MET A 70 22.93 -12.97 14.74
CA MET A 70 23.21 -14.30 15.31
C MET A 70 22.54 -15.41 14.50
N HIS A 71 21.31 -15.23 14.04
CA HIS A 71 20.63 -16.15 13.16
C HIS A 71 21.36 -16.30 11.81
N LYS A 72 21.79 -15.19 11.19
CA LYS A 72 22.56 -15.21 9.94
C LYS A 72 23.89 -16.00 10.09
N TRP A 73 24.44 -16.04 11.28
CA TRP A 73 25.66 -16.82 11.59
C TRP A 73 25.37 -18.23 12.10
N GLY A 74 24.09 -18.67 12.07
CA GLY A 74 23.68 -20.00 12.52
C GLY A 74 23.75 -20.22 14.03
N LEU A 75 23.95 -19.16 14.81
CA LEU A 75 24.10 -19.22 16.27
C LEU A 75 22.76 -19.18 17.02
N VAL A 76 21.69 -18.86 16.33
CA VAL A 76 20.32 -18.80 16.87
C VAL A 76 19.38 -19.45 15.87
N ASN A 77 18.50 -20.33 16.35
CA ASN A 77 17.52 -21.01 15.51
C ASN A 77 16.33 -20.12 15.16
N ASP A 78 15.53 -20.58 14.19
CA ASP A 78 14.34 -19.88 13.70
C ASP A 78 13.34 -19.54 14.83
N HIS A 79 13.20 -20.41 15.81
CA HIS A 79 12.27 -20.27 16.93
C HIS A 79 12.57 -19.03 17.78
N VAL A 80 13.86 -18.75 18.05
CA VAL A 80 14.28 -17.57 18.84
C VAL A 80 14.09 -16.30 18.02
N LEU A 81 14.39 -16.34 16.71
CA LEU A 81 14.17 -15.21 15.83
C LEU A 81 12.66 -14.91 15.71
N GLU A 82 11.82 -15.94 15.65
CA GLU A 82 10.36 -15.82 15.61
C GLU A 82 9.83 -15.19 16.91
N GLY A 83 10.29 -15.64 18.06
CA GLY A 83 9.93 -15.02 19.35
C GLY A 83 10.32 -13.54 19.45
N LEU A 84 11.43 -13.14 18.83
CA LEU A 84 11.82 -11.73 18.73
C LEU A 84 10.92 -10.96 17.77
N ARG A 85 10.49 -11.56 16.67
CA ARG A 85 9.53 -10.98 15.71
C ARG A 85 8.16 -10.81 16.35
N ASP A 86 7.67 -11.81 17.10
CA ASP A 86 6.41 -11.74 17.82
C ASP A 86 6.41 -10.63 18.88
N LYS A 87 7.51 -10.43 19.55
CA LYS A 87 7.65 -9.40 20.59
C LYS A 87 7.75 -7.98 20.02
N TYR A 88 8.39 -7.80 18.87
CA TYR A 88 8.72 -6.49 18.30
C TYR A 88 8.01 -6.22 16.96
N GLY A 89 7.22 -7.18 16.45
CA GLY A 89 6.44 -7.05 15.23
C GLY A 89 5.19 -6.18 15.41
N SER A 90 4.60 -5.76 14.28
CA SER A 90 3.30 -5.06 14.27
C SER A 90 2.16 -5.98 14.76
N ALA A 91 1.02 -5.38 15.13
CA ALA A 91 -0.17 -6.14 15.52
C ALA A 91 -0.59 -7.12 14.42
N ASP A 92 -0.58 -6.66 13.16
CA ASP A 92 -0.92 -7.48 11.99
C ASP A 92 0.04 -8.65 11.79
N TYR A 93 1.34 -8.42 12.00
CA TYR A 93 2.35 -9.48 11.94
C TYR A 93 2.12 -10.54 13.01
N ARG A 94 1.73 -10.13 14.22
CA ARG A 94 1.42 -11.05 15.33
C ARG A 94 0.13 -11.83 15.11
N ALA A 95 -0.87 -11.22 14.46
CA ALA A 95 -2.13 -11.86 14.13
C ALA A 95 -2.04 -12.83 12.94
N ALA A 96 -1.07 -12.61 12.05
CA ALA A 96 -0.87 -13.43 10.86
C ALA A 96 -0.09 -14.71 11.18
N SER A 97 -0.43 -15.81 10.52
CA SER A 97 0.27 -17.09 10.61
C SER A 97 0.54 -17.68 9.22
N GLY A 98 1.54 -18.56 9.11
CA GLY A 98 1.87 -19.27 7.87
C GLY A 98 2.05 -18.34 6.67
N LEU A 99 1.42 -18.68 5.54
CA LEU A 99 1.53 -17.95 4.28
C LEU A 99 1.19 -16.44 4.40
N MET A 100 0.23 -16.07 5.24
CA MET A 100 -0.14 -14.66 5.45
C MET A 100 1.00 -13.86 6.08
N ARG A 101 1.78 -14.47 6.96
CA ARG A 101 2.95 -13.84 7.58
C ARG A 101 4.07 -13.61 6.56
N ASP A 102 4.32 -14.57 5.67
CA ASP A 102 5.33 -14.45 4.60
C ASP A 102 4.94 -13.35 3.60
N ILE A 103 3.66 -13.27 3.27
CA ILE A 103 3.10 -12.20 2.43
C ILE A 103 3.32 -10.83 3.09
N LEU A 104 3.01 -10.68 4.38
CA LEU A 104 3.20 -9.42 5.11
C LEU A 104 4.68 -9.00 5.15
N VAL A 105 5.61 -9.94 5.38
CA VAL A 105 7.05 -9.66 5.37
C VAL A 105 7.51 -9.18 3.99
N THR A 106 7.06 -9.80 2.92
CA THR A 106 7.37 -9.40 1.54
C THR A 106 6.82 -8.00 1.26
N VAL A 107 5.54 -7.81 1.54
CA VAL A 107 4.79 -6.58 1.26
C VAL A 107 5.31 -5.36 2.02
N VAL A 108 5.74 -5.51 3.27
CA VAL A 108 6.32 -4.41 4.08
C VAL A 108 7.66 -3.92 3.53
N ASN A 109 8.38 -4.76 2.78
CA ASN A 109 9.68 -4.43 2.21
C ASN A 109 9.61 -3.94 0.75
N GLU A 110 8.42 -3.88 0.15
CA GLU A 110 8.24 -3.38 -1.21
C GLU A 110 8.15 -1.85 -1.25
N SER A 111 8.69 -1.28 -2.32
CA SER A 111 8.53 0.14 -2.67
C SER A 111 8.08 0.24 -4.11
N TYR A 112 7.06 1.03 -4.34
CA TYR A 112 6.40 1.19 -5.64
C TYR A 112 6.83 2.45 -6.38
N GLU A 113 8.00 3.00 -6.06
CA GLU A 113 8.49 4.25 -6.68
C GLU A 113 8.55 4.16 -8.21
N LYS A 114 9.07 3.03 -8.74
CA LYS A 114 9.16 2.81 -10.18
C LYS A 114 7.79 2.75 -10.83
N GLN A 115 6.85 2.01 -10.21
CA GLN A 115 5.49 1.86 -10.69
C GLN A 115 4.74 3.20 -10.70
N LEU A 116 4.85 3.98 -9.62
CA LEU A 116 4.23 5.30 -9.54
C LEU A 116 4.67 6.22 -10.66
N ARG A 117 5.96 6.22 -11.00
CA ARG A 117 6.49 7.02 -12.11
C ARG A 117 6.01 6.55 -13.50
N SER A 118 5.61 5.29 -13.65
CA SER A 118 5.14 4.73 -14.93
C SER A 118 3.63 4.84 -15.12
N ILE A 119 2.86 5.16 -14.09
CA ILE A 119 1.41 5.32 -14.18
C ILE A 119 1.09 6.60 -14.97
N SER A 120 0.38 6.44 -16.08
CA SER A 120 -0.11 7.54 -16.91
C SER A 120 -1.56 7.93 -16.61
N ALA A 121 -2.35 7.02 -16.01
CA ALA A 121 -3.71 7.30 -15.62
C ALA A 121 -3.75 8.31 -14.46
N PRO A 122 -4.75 9.21 -14.41
CA PRO A 122 -4.89 10.17 -13.33
C PRO A 122 -5.24 9.46 -11.99
N VAL A 123 -4.64 9.93 -10.88
CA VAL A 123 -4.73 9.31 -9.56
C VAL A 123 -5.29 10.29 -8.52
N ASP A 124 -6.32 9.87 -7.80
CA ASP A 124 -6.73 10.52 -6.55
C ASP A 124 -6.17 9.75 -5.35
N LEU A 125 -5.44 10.46 -4.50
CA LEU A 125 -4.95 9.97 -3.22
C LEU A 125 -5.85 10.56 -2.12
N VAL A 126 -6.65 9.73 -1.45
CA VAL A 126 -7.56 10.15 -0.38
C VAL A 126 -7.05 9.58 0.94
N TRP A 127 -6.60 10.44 1.85
CA TRP A 127 -5.82 9.97 2.99
C TRP A 127 -6.22 10.61 4.31
N GLY A 128 -6.25 9.81 5.38
CA GLY A 128 -6.38 10.32 6.73
C GLY A 128 -5.05 10.88 7.25
N ASP A 129 -5.09 12.04 7.90
CA ASP A 129 -3.90 12.65 8.51
C ASP A 129 -3.40 11.89 9.74
N GLY A 130 -4.29 11.10 10.38
CA GLY A 130 -3.99 10.20 11.49
C GLY A 130 -3.58 8.78 11.09
N ASP A 131 -3.41 8.48 9.79
CA ASP A 131 -3.06 7.12 9.35
C ASP A 131 -1.69 6.67 9.90
N GLY A 132 -1.72 5.81 10.91
CA GLY A 132 -0.52 5.23 11.52
C GLY A 132 0.06 4.05 10.74
N ALA A 133 -0.71 3.39 9.86
CA ALA A 133 -0.28 2.24 9.05
C ALA A 133 0.43 2.70 7.77
N ALA A 134 -0.17 3.65 7.06
CA ALA A 134 0.43 4.33 5.91
C ALA A 134 0.45 5.85 6.18
N PRO A 135 1.46 6.39 6.85
CA PRO A 135 1.51 7.80 7.22
C PRO A 135 1.34 8.75 6.03
N PRO A 136 0.68 9.91 6.22
CA PRO A 136 0.34 10.84 5.13
C PRO A 136 1.55 11.35 4.34
N GLU A 137 2.76 11.33 4.94
CA GLU A 137 3.98 11.64 4.20
C GLU A 137 4.24 10.65 3.04
N ILE A 138 3.71 9.43 3.10
CA ILE A 138 3.77 8.47 1.98
C ILE A 138 2.90 8.96 0.82
N ALA A 139 1.69 9.46 1.10
CA ALA A 139 0.79 10.00 0.09
C ALA A 139 1.39 11.25 -0.57
N THR A 140 1.94 12.19 0.21
CA THR A 140 2.59 13.40 -0.31
C THR A 140 3.78 13.05 -1.22
N ARG A 141 4.58 12.08 -0.83
CA ARG A 141 5.71 11.63 -1.67
C ARG A 141 5.26 10.87 -2.90
N ALA A 142 4.16 10.10 -2.80
CA ALA A 142 3.58 9.40 -3.95
C ALA A 142 2.99 10.38 -4.95
N GLU A 143 2.30 11.44 -4.49
CA GLU A 143 1.81 12.54 -5.35
C GLU A 143 2.94 13.16 -6.17
N ALA A 144 4.08 13.43 -5.56
CA ALA A 144 5.24 14.01 -6.25
C ALA A 144 5.90 13.06 -7.29
N LEU A 145 5.60 11.77 -7.25
CA LEU A 145 6.12 10.77 -8.20
C LEU A 145 5.19 10.49 -9.37
N LEU A 146 3.90 10.74 -9.20
CA LEU A 146 2.86 10.53 -10.19
C LEU A 146 2.83 11.71 -11.18
N SER A 147 2.53 11.44 -12.44
CA SER A 147 2.45 12.46 -13.49
C SER A 147 1.19 13.32 -13.40
N ASP A 148 0.08 12.74 -12.97
CA ASP A 148 -1.21 13.41 -12.75
C ASP A 148 -1.82 12.85 -11.46
N ALA A 149 -1.69 13.60 -10.36
CA ALA A 149 -2.20 13.19 -9.07
C ALA A 149 -2.85 14.33 -8.31
N ARG A 150 -3.83 13.98 -7.51
CA ARG A 150 -4.49 14.87 -6.56
C ARG A 150 -4.53 14.25 -5.19
N LEU A 151 -3.93 14.90 -4.21
CA LEU A 151 -3.97 14.49 -2.81
C LEU A 151 -5.09 15.23 -2.06
N THR A 152 -5.91 14.47 -1.35
CA THR A 152 -6.91 14.97 -0.39
C THR A 152 -6.55 14.43 0.99
N LEU A 153 -6.12 15.30 1.90
CA LEU A 153 -5.88 14.96 3.31
C LEU A 153 -7.12 15.24 4.13
N LEU A 154 -7.55 14.26 4.91
CA LEU A 154 -8.76 14.30 5.73
C LEU A 154 -8.38 14.42 7.21
N GLY A 155 -8.74 15.56 7.83
CA GLY A 155 -8.44 15.85 9.22
C GLY A 155 -9.14 14.92 10.21
N GLY A 156 -8.40 14.36 11.16
CA GLY A 156 -8.94 13.48 12.20
C GLY A 156 -9.34 12.09 11.73
N ILE A 157 -9.03 11.70 10.49
CA ILE A 157 -9.33 10.39 9.92
C ILE A 157 -8.10 9.48 10.04
N ASP A 158 -8.32 8.24 10.43
CA ASP A 158 -7.31 7.20 10.54
C ASP A 158 -7.09 6.42 9.22
N HIS A 159 -6.54 5.20 9.34
CA HIS A 159 -6.30 4.32 8.19
C HIS A 159 -7.56 3.95 7.40
N PHE A 160 -8.72 3.88 8.06
CA PHE A 160 -9.96 3.32 7.51
C PHE A 160 -10.84 4.35 6.80
N VAL A 161 -10.27 5.12 5.87
CA VAL A 161 -11.01 6.11 5.05
C VAL A 161 -12.31 5.55 4.44
N PRO A 162 -12.38 4.30 3.92
CA PRO A 162 -13.62 3.75 3.35
C PRO A 162 -14.81 3.74 4.31
N THR A 163 -14.58 3.59 5.60
CA THR A 163 -15.61 3.56 6.64
C THR A 163 -15.74 4.86 7.40
N SER A 164 -14.62 5.57 7.62
CA SER A 164 -14.59 6.78 8.44
C SER A 164 -14.93 8.05 7.62
N ALA A 165 -14.69 8.04 6.30
CA ALA A 165 -14.98 9.16 5.40
C ALA A 165 -15.49 8.72 4.01
N PRO A 166 -16.58 7.92 3.94
CA PRO A 166 -17.08 7.37 2.67
C PRO A 166 -17.49 8.43 1.65
N THR A 167 -17.94 9.60 2.11
CA THR A 167 -18.32 10.71 1.21
C THR A 167 -17.12 11.25 0.44
N ALA A 168 -15.99 11.50 1.10
CA ALA A 168 -14.78 11.97 0.45
C ALA A 168 -14.21 10.94 -0.55
N LEU A 169 -14.30 9.67 -0.21
CA LEU A 169 -13.91 8.59 -1.13
C LEU A 169 -14.82 8.54 -2.36
N ARG A 170 -16.14 8.62 -2.17
CA ARG A 170 -17.12 8.67 -3.26
C ARG A 170 -16.88 9.85 -4.19
N GLU A 171 -16.65 11.05 -3.66
CA GLU A 171 -16.35 12.24 -4.46
C GLU A 171 -15.10 12.07 -5.34
N ALA A 172 -14.07 11.39 -4.84
CA ALA A 172 -12.89 11.06 -5.63
C ALA A 172 -13.22 10.04 -6.75
N ILE A 173 -14.04 9.03 -6.47
CA ILE A 173 -14.50 8.04 -7.45
C ILE A 173 -15.33 8.74 -8.54
N ASP A 174 -16.33 9.53 -8.16
CA ASP A 174 -17.21 10.26 -9.08
C ASP A 174 -16.40 11.18 -9.99
N ARG A 175 -15.39 11.87 -9.47
CA ARG A 175 -14.48 12.71 -10.25
C ARG A 175 -13.75 11.91 -11.34
N ARG A 176 -13.26 10.70 -11.03
CA ARG A 176 -12.59 9.86 -12.02
C ARG A 176 -13.57 9.29 -13.04
N LEU A 177 -14.75 8.86 -12.62
CA LEU A 177 -15.78 8.35 -13.54
C LEU A 177 -16.26 9.44 -14.51
N ASN A 178 -16.53 10.65 -14.02
CA ASN A 178 -16.97 11.78 -14.86
C ASN A 178 -15.88 12.21 -15.86
N ALA A 179 -14.61 11.94 -15.59
CA ALA A 179 -13.53 12.24 -16.54
C ALA A 179 -13.38 11.18 -17.66
N LEU A 180 -14.06 10.04 -17.52
CA LEU A 180 -14.12 8.99 -18.57
C LEU A 180 -15.32 9.11 -19.48
N SER A 181 -16.33 9.90 -19.11
CA SER A 181 -17.56 10.16 -19.87
C SER A 181 -17.35 11.24 -20.91
#